data_ca0576ceb312324195fed3af46018a4c
#
_entry.id   ca0576ceb312324195fed3af46018a4c
#
_cell.length_a   1.000
_cell.length_b   1.000
_cell.length_c   1.000
_cell.angle_alpha   90.00
_cell.angle_beta   90.00
_cell.angle_gamma   90.00
#
_symmetry.space_group_name_H-M   'P 1'
#
loop_
_entity.id
_entity.type
_entity.pdbx_description
1 polymer ?
#
loop_
_entity_poly.entity_id
_entity_poly.type
_entity_poly.pdbx_seq_one_letter_code
_entity_poly.pdbx_strand_id
1 'polypeptide(L)'
;MTGQHVLNDISQTIAETRDITVADLSDELLASDQPLVIRGLASDWPAVKHGLESADRVIDYLQGFDSGNVVTALYAPPEAAGRIFYNEDMSAFNFEYRRMALKDAIQQVRSHVDLPSPPSLYIG
;
A
#
# COMPACT_ATOMS: atom_id res chain seq x y z
N MET A 1 -0.09 -11.90 -28.67
CA MET A 1 -0.61 -13.16 -28.07
C MET A 1 -1.03 -12.89 -26.63
N THR A 2 -2.25 -13.06 -26.43
CA THR A 2 -3.16 -12.68 -25.40
C THR A 2 -2.88 -13.34 -24.05
N GLY A 3 -2.57 -12.52 -23.04
CA GLY A 3 -2.38 -12.94 -21.63
C GLY A 3 -3.67 -13.36 -20.90
N GLN A 4 -4.69 -13.83 -21.59
CA GLN A 4 -5.97 -14.23 -21.01
C GLN A 4 -6.05 -15.70 -20.55
N HIS A 5 -5.06 -16.53 -20.88
CA HIS A 5 -5.13 -17.96 -20.59
C HIS A 5 -4.64 -18.34 -19.18
N VAL A 6 -3.84 -17.52 -18.50
CA VAL A 6 -3.27 -17.89 -17.20
C VAL A 6 -4.27 -17.76 -16.04
N LEU A 7 -5.27 -16.88 -16.16
CA LEU A 7 -6.24 -16.65 -15.08
C LEU A 7 -7.39 -17.67 -15.04
N ASN A 8 -7.59 -18.44 -16.10
CA ASN A 8 -8.68 -19.41 -16.18
C ASN A 8 -8.38 -20.74 -15.43
N ASP A 9 -7.13 -20.98 -15.06
CA ASP A 9 -6.71 -22.20 -14.34
C ASP A 9 -6.64 -22.02 -12.81
N ILE A 10 -6.97 -20.83 -12.28
CA ILE A 10 -7.02 -20.60 -10.84
C ILE A 10 -8.34 -21.19 -10.32
N SER A 11 -8.27 -22.43 -9.85
CA SER A 11 -9.42 -23.17 -9.30
C SER A 11 -9.50 -23.13 -7.77
N GLN A 12 -8.43 -22.68 -7.10
CA GLN A 12 -8.38 -22.62 -5.65
C GLN A 12 -8.64 -21.19 -5.16
N THR A 13 -9.56 -21.07 -4.20
CA THR A 13 -9.83 -19.82 -3.48
C THR A 13 -9.14 -19.85 -2.13
N ILE A 14 -8.59 -18.72 -1.70
CA ILE A 14 -8.07 -18.56 -0.35
C ILE A 14 -9.23 -18.62 0.64
N ALA A 15 -9.09 -19.39 1.71
CA ALA A 15 -10.08 -19.45 2.77
C ALA A 15 -10.23 -18.08 3.44
N GLU A 16 -11.47 -17.73 3.78
CA GLU A 16 -11.77 -16.49 4.50
C GLU A 16 -12.48 -16.80 5.81
N THR A 17 -12.19 -16.04 6.85
CA THR A 17 -12.88 -16.06 8.13
C THR A 17 -13.22 -14.65 8.60
N ARG A 18 -14.17 -14.55 9.53
CA ARG A 18 -14.60 -13.31 10.18
C ARG A 18 -14.68 -13.53 11.68
N ASP A 19 -14.84 -12.45 12.42
CA ASP A 19 -15.08 -12.49 13.87
C ASP A 19 -13.93 -13.10 14.68
N ILE A 20 -12.72 -13.10 14.12
CA ILE A 20 -11.48 -13.42 14.82
C ILE A 20 -10.84 -12.11 15.30
N THR A 21 -10.47 -12.08 16.58
CA THR A 21 -9.71 -10.98 17.20
C THR A 21 -8.23 -11.32 17.28
N VAL A 22 -7.38 -10.36 17.63
CA VAL A 22 -5.95 -10.59 17.85
C VAL A 22 -5.72 -11.64 18.96
N ALA A 23 -6.61 -11.73 19.94
CA ALA A 23 -6.51 -12.72 21.01
C ALA A 23 -6.78 -14.16 20.54
N ASP A 24 -7.46 -14.33 19.42
CA ASP A 24 -7.79 -15.62 18.83
C ASP A 24 -6.69 -16.13 17.88
N LEU A 25 -5.64 -15.33 17.63
CA LEU A 25 -4.48 -15.73 16.81
C LEU A 25 -3.63 -16.74 17.60
N SER A 26 -3.95 -18.03 17.45
CA SER A 26 -3.21 -19.11 18.09
C SER A 26 -1.89 -19.41 17.38
N ASP A 27 -0.95 -20.03 18.11
CA ASP A 27 0.32 -20.50 17.52
C ASP A 27 0.08 -21.49 16.38
N GLU A 28 -0.97 -22.30 16.45
CA GLU A 28 -1.36 -23.24 15.38
C GLU A 28 -1.79 -22.47 14.11
N LEU A 29 -2.59 -21.42 14.26
CA LEU A 29 -3.00 -20.59 13.14
C LEU A 29 -1.81 -19.88 12.51
N LEU A 30 -0.90 -19.32 13.33
CA LEU A 30 0.30 -18.61 12.86
C LEU A 30 1.34 -19.54 12.23
N ALA A 31 1.38 -20.81 12.64
CA ALA A 31 2.27 -21.85 12.07
C ALA A 31 1.69 -22.53 10.82
N SER A 32 0.45 -22.25 10.46
CA SER A 32 -0.19 -22.81 9.28
C SER A 32 0.54 -22.43 7.99
N ASP A 33 0.72 -23.37 7.08
CA ASP A 33 1.23 -23.16 5.73
C ASP A 33 0.12 -22.80 4.72
N GLN A 34 -1.14 -22.77 5.19
CA GLN A 34 -2.29 -22.45 4.36
C GLN A 34 -2.60 -20.95 4.45
N PRO A 35 -2.74 -20.25 3.32
CA PRO A 35 -3.13 -18.85 3.32
C PRO A 35 -4.55 -18.68 3.85
N LEU A 36 -4.76 -17.66 4.68
CA LEU A 36 -6.06 -17.31 5.26
C LEU A 36 -6.28 -15.81 5.22
N VAL A 37 -7.44 -15.37 4.78
CA VAL A 37 -7.87 -13.98 4.89
C VAL A 37 -8.76 -13.82 6.13
N ILE A 38 -8.34 -12.99 7.07
CA ILE A 38 -9.12 -12.65 8.26
C ILE A 38 -9.77 -11.29 8.04
N ARG A 39 -11.05 -11.29 7.74
CA ARG A 39 -11.82 -10.07 7.48
C ARG A 39 -12.10 -9.32 8.78
N GLY A 40 -11.78 -8.03 8.78
CA GLY A 40 -12.12 -7.14 9.89
C GLY A 40 -11.12 -7.15 11.06
N LEU A 41 -10.05 -7.97 11.03
CA LEU A 41 -9.06 -8.06 12.12
C LEU A 41 -8.48 -6.69 12.52
N ALA A 42 -8.25 -5.83 11.56
CA ALA A 42 -7.65 -4.50 11.76
C ALA A 42 -8.69 -3.37 11.88
N SER A 43 -9.99 -3.67 11.94
CA SER A 43 -11.06 -2.65 11.92
C SER A 43 -10.94 -1.65 13.07
N ASP A 44 -10.39 -2.06 14.21
CA ASP A 44 -10.21 -1.22 15.38
C ASP A 44 -8.90 -0.44 15.42
N TRP A 45 -8.03 -0.66 14.46
CA TRP A 45 -6.77 0.09 14.40
C TRP A 45 -7.02 1.58 14.14
N PRO A 46 -6.36 2.49 14.89
CA PRO A 46 -6.54 3.92 14.67
C PRO A 46 -6.32 4.37 13.22
N ALA A 47 -5.29 3.84 12.55
CA ALA A 47 -5.00 4.13 11.15
C ALA A 47 -6.17 3.76 10.23
N VAL A 48 -6.83 2.61 10.47
CA VAL A 48 -7.99 2.17 9.70
C VAL A 48 -9.19 3.08 9.95
N LYS A 49 -9.46 3.41 11.22
CA LYS A 49 -10.56 4.33 11.59
C LYS A 49 -10.40 5.69 10.92
N HIS A 50 -9.20 6.29 11.00
CA HIS A 50 -8.93 7.56 10.33
C HIS A 50 -9.03 7.44 8.81
N GLY A 51 -8.54 6.35 8.21
CA GLY A 51 -8.64 6.11 6.77
C GLY A 51 -10.08 5.96 6.27
N LEU A 52 -10.96 5.38 7.09
CA LEU A 52 -12.40 5.28 6.78
C LEU A 52 -13.13 6.63 6.88
N GLU A 53 -12.64 7.57 7.68
CA GLU A 53 -13.22 8.90 7.76
C GLU A 53 -12.90 9.73 6.51
N SER A 54 -11.60 9.86 6.17
CA SER A 54 -11.16 10.54 4.95
C SER A 54 -9.65 10.35 4.71
N ALA A 55 -9.20 10.66 3.47
CA ALA A 55 -7.78 10.73 3.13
C ALA A 55 -7.03 11.75 4.02
N ASP A 56 -7.62 12.90 4.28
CA ASP A 56 -6.99 13.92 5.13
C ASP A 56 -6.81 13.43 6.57
N ARG A 57 -7.76 12.72 7.11
CA ARG A 57 -7.69 12.18 8.48
C ARG A 57 -6.55 11.19 8.65
N VAL A 58 -6.38 10.25 7.72
CA VAL A 58 -5.26 9.29 7.81
C VAL A 58 -3.92 9.98 7.58
N ILE A 59 -3.86 10.99 6.72
CA ILE A 59 -2.66 11.81 6.50
C ILE A 59 -2.27 12.55 7.78
N ASP A 60 -3.20 13.23 8.46
CA ASP A 60 -2.96 13.92 9.72
C ASP A 60 -2.51 12.94 10.82
N TYR A 61 -3.13 11.77 10.88
CA TYR A 61 -2.73 10.70 11.79
C TYR A 61 -1.28 10.25 11.55
N LEU A 62 -0.90 10.01 10.29
CA LEU A 62 0.46 9.59 9.94
C LEU A 62 1.51 10.68 10.21
N GLN A 63 1.17 11.96 10.01
CA GLN A 63 2.06 13.07 10.35
C GLN A 63 2.41 13.13 11.84
N GLY A 64 1.52 12.66 12.70
CA GLY A 64 1.76 12.57 14.14
C GLY A 64 2.93 11.67 14.54
N PHE A 65 3.36 10.79 13.65
CA PHE A 65 4.51 9.88 13.85
C PHE A 65 5.81 10.39 13.24
N ASP A 66 5.80 11.57 12.60
CA ASP A 66 7.02 12.13 12.00
C ASP A 66 8.05 12.47 13.08
N SER A 67 9.17 11.78 13.06
CA SER A 67 10.32 12.01 13.93
C SER A 67 11.28 13.10 13.43
N GLY A 68 10.97 13.75 12.29
CA GLY A 68 11.81 14.73 11.64
C GLY A 68 12.95 14.13 10.82
N ASN A 69 13.03 12.82 10.70
CA ASN A 69 14.06 12.15 9.92
C ASN A 69 13.81 12.28 8.41
N VAL A 70 14.90 12.27 7.66
CA VAL A 70 14.85 12.19 6.21
C VAL A 70 14.53 10.76 5.79
N VAL A 71 13.54 10.61 4.92
CA VAL A 71 13.16 9.34 4.31
C VAL A 71 13.60 9.28 2.86
N THR A 72 13.72 8.07 2.33
CA THR A 72 13.90 7.86 0.89
C THR A 72 12.55 7.48 0.29
N ALA A 73 12.07 8.31 -0.63
CA ALA A 73 10.85 8.05 -1.38
C ALA A 73 11.19 7.59 -2.80
N LEU A 74 10.43 6.63 -3.32
CA LEU A 74 10.40 6.31 -4.74
C LEU A 74 9.35 7.22 -5.39
N TYR A 75 9.75 7.94 -6.40
CA TYR A 75 8.86 8.81 -7.18
C TYR A 75 8.75 8.25 -8.61
N ALA A 76 7.56 7.93 -9.03
CA ALA A 76 7.25 7.58 -10.41
C ALA A 76 6.33 8.65 -11.02
N PRO A 77 6.65 9.16 -12.22
CA PRO A 77 5.85 10.19 -12.88
C PRO A 77 4.47 9.64 -13.31
N PRO A 78 3.51 10.52 -13.65
CA PRO A 78 2.16 10.12 -14.05
C PRO A 78 2.11 9.08 -15.18
N GLU A 79 3.07 9.12 -16.11
CA GLU A 79 3.20 8.19 -17.24
C GLU A 79 3.42 6.74 -16.80
N ALA A 80 3.96 6.54 -15.60
CA ALA A 80 4.12 5.20 -15.00
C ALA A 80 2.77 4.57 -14.61
N ALA A 81 1.68 5.36 -14.56
CA ALA A 81 0.32 4.92 -14.25
C ALA A 81 0.23 4.04 -12.98
N GLY A 82 0.97 4.41 -11.93
CA GLY A 82 1.03 3.66 -10.68
C GLY A 82 1.90 2.40 -10.70
N ARG A 83 2.50 2.05 -11.84
CA ARG A 83 3.35 0.88 -11.99
C ARG A 83 4.83 1.25 -11.81
N ILE A 84 5.35 1.02 -10.63
CA ILE A 84 6.80 1.17 -10.33
C ILE A 84 7.51 -0.07 -10.85
N PHE A 85 8.32 0.08 -11.89
CA PHE A 85 8.97 -1.02 -12.57
C PHE A 85 10.19 -0.54 -13.39
N TYR A 86 10.65 -1.35 -14.33
CA TYR A 86 11.59 -0.93 -15.36
C TYR A 86 10.92 -0.06 -16.42
N ASN A 87 11.72 0.75 -17.13
CA ASN A 87 11.32 1.45 -18.34
C ASN A 87 11.02 0.45 -19.48
N GLU A 88 10.55 0.94 -20.62
CA GLU A 88 10.09 0.08 -21.74
C GLU A 88 11.18 -0.84 -22.30
N ASP A 89 12.43 -0.37 -22.34
CA ASP A 89 13.57 -1.13 -22.88
C ASP A 89 14.32 -1.94 -21.81
N MET A 90 13.85 -1.94 -20.57
CA MET A 90 14.41 -2.66 -19.42
C MET A 90 15.85 -2.20 -19.06
N SER A 91 16.31 -1.05 -19.53
CA SER A 91 17.66 -0.53 -19.28
C SER A 91 17.78 0.22 -17.96
N ALA A 92 16.68 0.75 -17.44
CA ALA A 92 16.63 1.53 -16.23
C ALA A 92 15.26 1.37 -15.53
N PHE A 93 15.10 1.99 -14.37
CA PHE A 93 13.80 2.08 -13.70
C PHE A 93 12.97 3.23 -14.28
N ASN A 94 11.65 3.11 -14.21
CA ASN A 94 10.70 4.17 -14.55
C ASN A 94 10.41 5.10 -13.37
N PHE A 95 11.22 5.06 -12.33
CA PHE A 95 11.10 5.87 -11.11
C PHE A 95 12.49 6.35 -10.67
N GLU A 96 12.50 7.31 -9.77
CA GLU A 96 13.71 7.84 -9.13
C GLU A 96 13.60 7.83 -7.60
N TYR A 97 14.75 7.79 -6.93
CA TYR A 97 14.83 7.95 -5.48
C TYR A 97 14.96 9.43 -5.12
N ARG A 98 14.12 9.89 -4.19
CA ARG A 98 14.16 11.25 -3.64
C ARG A 98 14.33 11.19 -2.13
N ARG A 99 15.26 11.98 -1.61
CA ARG A 99 15.42 12.14 -0.16
C ARG A 99 14.69 13.40 0.29
N MET A 100 13.80 13.26 1.27
CA MET A 100 13.01 14.37 1.78
C MET A 100 12.56 14.10 3.22
N ALA A 101 12.08 15.14 3.93
CA ALA A 101 11.43 14.91 5.21
C ALA A 101 10.11 14.15 5.02
N LEU A 102 9.75 13.29 5.96
CA LEU A 102 8.50 12.52 5.89
C LEU A 102 7.28 13.44 5.71
N LYS A 103 7.22 14.55 6.46
CA LYS A 103 6.14 15.54 6.34
C LYS A 103 5.99 16.09 4.92
N ASP A 104 7.11 16.32 4.22
CA ASP A 104 7.09 16.88 2.86
C ASP A 104 6.58 15.83 1.87
N ALA A 105 6.98 14.57 2.04
CA ALA A 105 6.46 13.46 1.26
C ALA A 105 4.94 13.30 1.45
N ILE A 106 4.47 13.32 2.68
CA ILE A 106 3.04 13.24 3.01
C ILE A 106 2.26 14.42 2.42
N GLN A 107 2.81 15.65 2.47
CA GLN A 107 2.17 16.82 1.85
C GLN A 107 2.10 16.70 0.32
N GLN A 108 3.11 16.12 -0.32
CA GLN A 108 3.05 15.83 -1.75
C GLN A 108 1.91 14.85 -2.06
N VAL A 109 1.78 13.75 -1.31
CA VAL A 109 0.65 12.81 -1.46
C VAL A 109 -0.69 13.54 -1.31
N ARG A 110 -0.83 14.38 -0.29
CA ARG A 110 -2.06 15.19 -0.08
C ARG A 110 -2.37 16.06 -1.30
N SER A 111 -1.39 16.72 -1.87
CA SER A 111 -1.58 17.59 -3.04
C SER A 111 -1.95 16.82 -4.32
N HIS A 112 -1.77 15.50 -4.34
CA HIS A 112 -2.07 14.66 -5.48
C HIS A 112 -3.46 14.01 -5.45
N VAL A 113 -4.17 14.09 -4.32
CA VAL A 113 -5.45 13.36 -4.11
C VAL A 113 -6.49 13.66 -5.20
N ASP A 114 -6.57 14.92 -5.63
CA ASP A 114 -7.57 15.35 -6.62
C ASP A 114 -7.03 15.43 -8.06
N LEU A 115 -5.80 15.00 -8.29
CA LEU A 115 -5.22 14.99 -9.64
C LEU A 115 -5.81 13.85 -10.47
N PRO A 116 -6.23 14.08 -11.72
CA PRO A 116 -6.77 13.03 -12.59
C PRO A 116 -5.72 11.98 -12.98
N SER A 117 -4.44 12.35 -12.99
CA SER A 117 -3.31 11.47 -13.24
C SER A 117 -2.17 11.83 -12.29
N PRO A 118 -2.23 11.37 -11.04
CA PRO A 118 -1.20 11.70 -10.06
C PRO A 118 0.10 10.94 -10.31
N PRO A 119 1.26 11.51 -9.95
CA PRO A 119 2.47 10.71 -9.82
C PRO A 119 2.32 9.74 -8.63
N SER A 120 3.13 8.69 -8.61
CA SER A 120 3.21 7.77 -7.48
C SER A 120 4.36 8.16 -6.57
N LEU A 121 4.10 8.15 -5.28
CA LEU A 121 5.11 8.33 -4.24
C LEU A 121 5.01 7.16 -3.26
N TYR A 122 6.12 6.44 -3.10
CA TYR A 122 6.19 5.30 -2.18
C TYR A 122 7.31 5.52 -1.17
N ILE A 123 7.02 5.27 0.10
CA ILE A 123 7.98 5.34 1.21
C ILE A 123 7.93 3.99 1.91
N GLY A 124 9.06 3.30 2.01
CA GLY A 124 9.20 1.99 2.66
C GLY A 124 10.45 1.90 3.51
#